data_3f2e8043dab2f743b296ae90f6ed72ea
#
_entry.id   3f2e8043dab2f743b296ae90f6ed72ea
#
_cell.length_a   1.000
_cell.length_b   1.000
_cell.length_c   1.000
_cell.angle_alpha   90.00
_cell.angle_beta   90.00
_cell.angle_gamma   90.00
#
_symmetry.space_group_name_H-M   'P 1'
#
loop_
_entity.id
_entity.type
_entity.pdbx_description
1 polymer ?
#
loop_
_entity_poly.entity_id
_entity_poly.type
_entity_poly.pdbx_seq_one_letter_code
_entity_poly.pdbx_strand_id
1 'polypeptide(L)'
;MNVVETDRLILRNFRQLDATDLFAYLHHPRSSCFASLKLADLGAAQAEVEARSGSDEHVAVCLRSSDRLIGDLFCVLEPPDTYSVGWNFNANFGGVGYASEAARALFDHLFTVKEARRLYAYVEDDNFASQRLCERLGMRQEGLFREFISFVNDDQGVPIYENTLQYAILRKEWTT
;
A
#
# COMPACT_ATOMS: atom_id res chain seq x y z
N MET A 1 11.26 3.01 10.27
CA MET A 1 10.47 4.27 10.18
C MET A 1 10.13 4.77 11.59
N ASN A 2 10.14 6.10 11.84
CA ASN A 2 9.57 6.62 13.08
C ASN A 2 8.06 6.38 13.11
N VAL A 3 7.52 6.09 14.31
CA VAL A 3 6.08 5.91 14.47
C VAL A 3 5.35 7.21 14.12
N VAL A 4 4.33 7.12 13.28
CA VAL A 4 3.44 8.24 12.91
C VAL A 4 2.06 7.93 13.46
N GLU A 5 1.53 8.84 14.28
CA GLU A 5 0.18 8.72 14.86
C GLU A 5 -0.78 9.69 14.20
N THR A 6 -2.01 9.24 14.01
CA THR A 6 -3.15 10.05 13.57
C THR A 6 -4.25 9.99 14.63
N ASP A 7 -5.41 10.53 14.35
CA ASP A 7 -6.55 10.48 15.29
C ASP A 7 -6.95 9.03 15.62
N ARG A 8 -6.91 8.13 14.63
CA ARG A 8 -7.42 6.76 14.74
C ARG A 8 -6.39 5.67 14.49
N LEU A 9 -5.21 6.01 13.92
CA LEU A 9 -4.24 5.05 13.43
C LEU A 9 -2.85 5.25 14.00
N ILE A 10 -2.07 4.17 14.00
CA ILE A 10 -0.63 4.15 14.23
C ILE A 10 0.01 3.52 12.98
N LEU A 11 0.93 4.26 12.36
CA LEU A 11 1.78 3.78 11.28
C LEU A 11 3.16 3.46 11.87
N ARG A 12 3.61 2.21 11.73
CA ARG A 12 4.85 1.72 12.33
C ARG A 12 5.48 0.60 11.50
N ASN A 13 6.69 0.20 11.85
CA ASN A 13 7.27 -1.03 11.31
C ASN A 13 6.47 -2.26 11.78
N PHE A 14 6.51 -3.32 10.98
CA PHE A 14 5.88 -4.59 11.32
C PHE A 14 6.49 -5.21 12.59
N ARG A 15 5.68 -5.97 13.34
CA ARG A 15 6.07 -6.73 14.54
C ARG A 15 5.58 -8.17 14.40
N GLN A 16 6.24 -9.12 15.04
CA GLN A 16 5.87 -10.55 14.97
C GLN A 16 4.39 -10.83 15.31
N LEU A 17 3.81 -10.04 16.19
CA LEU A 17 2.39 -10.16 16.58
C LEU A 17 1.42 -9.81 15.45
N ASP A 18 1.87 -9.13 14.39
CA ASP A 18 1.04 -8.72 13.24
C ASP A 18 0.73 -9.90 12.29
N ALA A 19 1.43 -11.04 12.42
CA ALA A 19 1.36 -12.15 11.48
C ALA A 19 -0.07 -12.69 11.29
N THR A 20 -0.86 -12.82 12.36
CA THR A 20 -2.23 -13.31 12.29
C THR A 20 -3.15 -12.35 11.53
N ASP A 21 -3.03 -11.05 11.78
CA ASP A 21 -3.82 -10.04 11.11
C ASP A 21 -3.37 -9.86 9.65
N LEU A 22 -2.06 -9.96 9.36
CA LEU A 22 -1.52 -9.95 7.99
C LEU A 22 -2.07 -11.14 7.18
N PHE A 23 -2.05 -12.34 7.76
CA PHE A 23 -2.61 -13.54 7.16
C PHE A 23 -4.10 -13.36 6.81
N ALA A 24 -4.87 -12.71 7.67
CA ALA A 24 -6.31 -12.54 7.49
C ALA A 24 -6.70 -11.85 6.18
N TYR A 25 -5.85 -10.97 5.60
CA TYR A 25 -6.15 -10.31 4.33
C TYR A 25 -5.22 -10.70 3.16
N LEU A 26 -4.03 -11.25 3.42
CA LEU A 26 -3.15 -11.75 2.36
C LEU A 26 -3.37 -13.24 2.03
N HIS A 27 -4.15 -13.99 2.83
CA HIS A 27 -4.54 -15.35 2.45
C HIS A 27 -5.47 -15.36 1.22
N HIS A 28 -6.32 -14.34 1.09
CA HIS A 28 -7.16 -14.11 -0.09
C HIS A 28 -7.07 -12.64 -0.51
N PRO A 29 -5.99 -12.25 -1.24
CA PRO A 29 -5.83 -10.89 -1.72
C PRO A 29 -6.99 -10.48 -2.64
N ARG A 30 -7.43 -9.23 -2.54
CA ARG A 30 -8.56 -8.72 -3.32
C ARG A 30 -8.16 -8.19 -4.70
N SER A 31 -6.94 -7.68 -4.83
CA SER A 31 -6.39 -7.16 -6.09
C SER A 31 -5.39 -8.15 -6.65
N SER A 32 -5.37 -8.29 -7.95
CA SER A 32 -4.45 -9.16 -8.69
C SER A 32 -2.99 -8.82 -8.41
N CYS A 33 -2.64 -7.54 -8.27
CA CYS A 33 -1.29 -7.09 -7.93
C CYS A 33 -0.75 -7.66 -6.61
N PHE A 34 -1.63 -8.08 -5.69
CA PHE A 34 -1.24 -8.77 -4.46
C PHE A 34 -1.35 -10.30 -4.55
N ALA A 35 -1.74 -10.86 -5.71
CA ALA A 35 -1.86 -12.32 -5.88
C ALA A 35 -0.53 -13.04 -5.66
N SER A 36 0.59 -12.43 -6.07
CA SER A 36 1.94 -12.94 -5.83
C SER A 36 2.36 -12.92 -4.35
N LEU A 37 1.68 -12.14 -3.52
CA LEU A 37 1.91 -12.04 -2.07
C LEU A 37 0.95 -12.91 -1.26
N LYS A 38 0.17 -13.78 -1.94
CA LYS A 38 -0.77 -14.69 -1.27
C LYS A 38 -0.03 -15.58 -0.28
N LEU A 39 -0.45 -15.53 0.97
CA LEU A 39 0.11 -16.34 2.04
C LEU A 39 -0.62 -17.69 2.12
N ALA A 40 0.14 -18.78 2.12
CA ALA A 40 -0.40 -20.14 2.15
C ALA A 40 -0.93 -20.50 3.56
N ASP A 41 -0.18 -20.09 4.58
CA ASP A 41 -0.44 -20.42 5.99
C ASP A 41 0.12 -19.35 6.94
N LEU A 42 -0.07 -19.56 8.23
CA LEU A 42 0.43 -18.64 9.26
C LEU A 42 1.96 -18.63 9.36
N GLY A 43 2.64 -19.72 9.03
CA GLY A 43 4.11 -19.77 9.00
C GLY A 43 4.67 -18.85 7.91
N ALA A 44 4.03 -18.85 6.73
CA ALA A 44 4.35 -17.90 5.66
C ALA A 44 4.11 -16.45 6.10
N ALA A 45 3.04 -16.18 6.85
CA ALA A 45 2.77 -14.85 7.39
C ALA A 45 3.82 -14.40 8.42
N GLN A 46 4.30 -15.29 9.27
CA GLN A 46 5.37 -14.99 10.22
C GLN A 46 6.68 -14.64 9.52
N ALA A 47 7.04 -15.40 8.49
CA ALA A 47 8.23 -15.13 7.68
C ALA A 47 8.12 -13.79 6.92
N GLU A 48 6.93 -13.50 6.38
CA GLU A 48 6.68 -12.24 5.68
C GLU A 48 6.77 -11.03 6.63
N VAL A 49 6.19 -11.13 7.83
CA VAL A 49 6.30 -10.09 8.86
C VAL A 49 7.75 -9.87 9.26
N GLU A 50 8.53 -10.94 9.44
CA GLU A 50 9.95 -10.82 9.77
C GLU A 50 10.72 -10.08 8.66
N ALA A 51 10.48 -10.43 7.40
CA ALA A 51 11.10 -9.76 6.25
C ALA A 51 10.74 -8.26 6.21
N ARG A 52 9.46 -7.90 6.48
CA ARG A 52 9.00 -6.51 6.49
C ARG A 52 9.45 -5.71 7.70
N SER A 53 9.68 -6.35 8.86
CA SER A 53 10.02 -5.67 10.12
C SER A 53 11.36 -4.94 10.08
N GLY A 54 12.30 -5.42 9.26
CA GLY A 54 13.62 -4.83 9.05
C GLY A 54 13.68 -3.73 7.99
N SER A 55 12.55 -3.42 7.34
CA SER A 55 12.49 -2.47 6.22
C SER A 55 11.60 -1.26 6.55
N ASP A 56 12.06 -0.07 6.18
CA ASP A 56 11.24 1.15 6.22
C ASP A 56 10.34 1.29 4.97
N GLU A 57 10.45 0.37 4.03
CA GLU A 57 9.63 0.38 2.81
C GLU A 57 8.21 -0.17 3.04
N HIS A 58 8.03 -0.98 4.10
CA HIS A 58 6.74 -1.54 4.48
C HIS A 58 6.27 -0.96 5.81
N VAL A 59 5.07 -0.41 5.80
CA VAL A 59 4.48 0.31 6.93
C VAL A 59 3.20 -0.38 7.37
N ALA A 60 3.20 -0.94 8.57
CA ALA A 60 2.01 -1.49 9.19
C ALA A 60 1.05 -0.36 9.59
N VAL A 61 -0.22 -0.50 9.25
CA VAL A 61 -1.30 0.42 9.64
C VAL A 61 -2.16 -0.26 10.69
N CYS A 62 -2.12 0.29 11.90
CA CYS A 62 -2.79 -0.29 13.06
C CYS A 62 -3.83 0.66 13.65
N LEU A 63 -4.89 0.10 14.23
CA LEU A 63 -5.86 0.88 15.02
C LEU A 63 -5.18 1.42 16.29
N ARG A 64 -5.27 2.72 16.53
CA ARG A 64 -4.71 3.36 17.74
C ARG A 64 -5.32 2.80 19.05
N SER A 65 -6.57 2.39 19.01
CA SER A 65 -7.28 1.86 20.18
C SER A 65 -6.84 0.47 20.64
N SER A 66 -6.23 -0.34 19.76
CA SER A 66 -5.93 -1.74 20.03
C SER A 66 -4.59 -2.25 19.52
N ASP A 67 -3.84 -1.42 18.79
CA ASP A 67 -2.62 -1.77 18.03
C ASP A 67 -2.85 -2.92 17.02
N ARG A 68 -4.11 -3.21 16.67
CA ARG A 68 -4.48 -4.25 15.71
C ARG A 68 -4.14 -3.83 14.29
N LEU A 69 -3.41 -4.66 13.56
CA LEU A 69 -3.10 -4.45 12.15
C LEU A 69 -4.37 -4.54 11.29
N ILE A 70 -4.65 -3.52 10.49
CA ILE A 70 -5.81 -3.44 9.59
C ILE A 70 -5.42 -3.31 8.11
N GLY A 71 -4.16 -3.12 7.83
CA GLY A 71 -3.63 -2.98 6.47
C GLY A 71 -2.16 -2.56 6.50
N ASP A 72 -1.62 -2.39 5.33
CA ASP A 72 -0.24 -1.92 5.15
C ASP A 72 -0.13 -0.92 3.99
N LEU A 73 0.92 -0.12 4.07
CA LEU A 73 1.38 0.77 3.02
C LEU A 73 2.78 0.33 2.61
N PHE A 74 3.17 0.65 1.38
CA PHE A 74 4.57 0.57 1.00
C PHE A 74 5.04 1.91 0.42
N CYS A 75 6.35 2.16 0.54
CA CYS A 75 7.00 3.34 0.00
C CYS A 75 8.45 3.01 -0.38
N VAL A 76 8.67 2.71 -1.64
CA VAL A 76 9.98 2.32 -2.17
C VAL A 76 10.67 3.53 -2.77
N LEU A 77 11.87 3.83 -2.26
CA LEU A 77 12.68 4.95 -2.76
C LEU A 77 13.27 4.62 -4.13
N GLU A 78 13.01 5.49 -5.09
CA GLU A 78 13.72 5.58 -6.37
C GLU A 78 14.61 6.83 -6.31
N PRO A 79 15.92 6.63 -6.15
CA PRO A 79 16.83 7.76 -5.99
C PRO A 79 16.73 8.80 -7.12
N PRO A 80 16.93 10.10 -6.82
CA PRO A 80 17.34 10.58 -5.49
C PRO A 80 16.17 10.90 -4.54
N ASP A 81 14.93 11.12 -5.02
CA ASP A 81 13.89 11.80 -4.26
C ASP A 81 12.47 11.43 -4.69
N THR A 82 12.30 10.35 -5.42
CA THR A 82 10.99 9.84 -5.88
C THR A 82 10.63 8.57 -5.11
N TYR A 83 9.37 8.40 -4.76
CA TYR A 83 8.88 7.18 -4.11
C TYR A 83 7.74 6.57 -4.90
N SER A 84 7.83 5.25 -5.12
CA SER A 84 6.70 4.41 -5.48
C SER A 84 5.92 4.09 -4.22
N VAL A 85 4.61 4.34 -4.23
CA VAL A 85 3.75 4.13 -3.04
C VAL A 85 2.55 3.26 -3.38
N GLY A 86 2.05 2.55 -2.38
CA GLY A 86 0.83 1.76 -2.50
C GLY A 86 0.26 1.34 -1.15
N TRP A 87 -0.86 0.64 -1.19
CA TRP A 87 -1.66 0.30 -0.02
C TRP A 87 -2.42 -1.00 -0.21
N ASN A 88 -2.55 -1.75 0.88
CA ASN A 88 -3.40 -2.91 0.96
C ASN A 88 -4.13 -2.93 2.31
N PHE A 89 -5.44 -3.09 2.30
CA PHE A 89 -6.25 -3.05 3.52
C PHE A 89 -7.16 -4.26 3.64
N ASN A 90 -7.28 -4.76 4.86
CA ASN A 90 -8.27 -5.76 5.20
C ASN A 90 -9.69 -5.22 4.92
N ALA A 91 -10.44 -5.96 4.11
CA ALA A 91 -11.79 -5.58 3.68
C ALA A 91 -12.75 -5.29 4.84
N ASN A 92 -12.57 -5.98 5.97
CA ASN A 92 -13.43 -5.82 7.14
C ASN A 92 -13.33 -4.43 7.79
N PHE A 93 -12.31 -3.64 7.41
CA PHE A 93 -12.10 -2.27 7.88
C PHE A 93 -12.34 -1.23 6.76
N GLY A 94 -12.96 -1.65 5.65
CA GLY A 94 -13.26 -0.78 4.52
C GLY A 94 -14.40 0.21 4.80
N GLY A 95 -14.47 1.27 3.98
CA GLY A 95 -15.61 2.20 3.95
C GLY A 95 -15.62 3.30 5.01
N VAL A 96 -14.70 3.27 5.99
CA VAL A 96 -14.66 4.22 7.11
C VAL A 96 -13.52 5.25 7.03
N GLY A 97 -12.77 5.27 5.92
CA GLY A 97 -11.76 6.28 5.61
C GLY A 97 -10.35 5.99 6.12
N TYR A 98 -10.07 4.82 6.71
CA TYR A 98 -8.74 4.47 7.21
C TYR A 98 -7.65 4.52 6.13
N ALA A 99 -7.92 4.02 4.92
CA ALA A 99 -6.94 4.07 3.84
C ALA A 99 -6.54 5.51 3.47
N SER A 100 -7.50 6.44 3.43
CA SER A 100 -7.23 7.86 3.15
C SER A 100 -6.44 8.52 4.27
N GLU A 101 -6.77 8.23 5.53
CA GLU A 101 -6.07 8.75 6.70
C GLU A 101 -4.62 8.26 6.76
N ALA A 102 -4.41 6.95 6.59
CA ALA A 102 -3.09 6.34 6.59
C ALA A 102 -2.21 6.84 5.43
N ALA A 103 -2.74 6.85 4.20
CA ALA A 103 -1.98 7.30 3.05
C ALA A 103 -1.63 8.79 3.14
N ARG A 104 -2.53 9.65 3.65
CA ARG A 104 -2.25 11.07 3.91
C ARG A 104 -1.12 11.23 4.91
N ALA A 105 -1.14 10.51 6.03
CA ALA A 105 -0.09 10.55 7.04
C ALA A 105 1.26 10.05 6.49
N LEU A 106 1.27 9.02 5.65
CA LEU A 106 2.48 8.58 4.96
C LEU A 106 3.01 9.67 4.00
N PHE A 107 2.13 10.30 3.19
CA PHE A 107 2.54 11.35 2.26
C PHE A 107 3.11 12.56 2.99
N ASP A 108 2.48 12.98 4.09
CA ASP A 108 3.01 14.04 4.96
C ASP A 108 4.44 13.70 5.43
N HIS A 109 4.64 12.47 5.93
CA HIS A 109 5.96 11.99 6.36
C HIS A 109 6.98 11.98 5.21
N LEU A 110 6.61 11.46 4.04
CA LEU A 110 7.51 11.39 2.89
C LEU A 110 7.90 12.79 2.38
N PHE A 111 6.96 13.73 2.31
CA PHE A 111 7.23 15.08 1.83
C PHE A 111 7.97 15.96 2.85
N THR A 112 7.68 15.80 4.16
CA THR A 112 8.24 16.70 5.18
C THR A 112 9.51 16.16 5.85
N VAL A 113 9.59 14.84 6.07
CA VAL A 113 10.71 14.21 6.78
C VAL A 113 11.71 13.58 5.82
N LYS A 114 11.23 12.88 4.78
CA LYS A 114 12.08 12.25 3.76
C LYS A 114 12.42 13.18 2.59
N GLU A 115 11.85 14.39 2.58
CA GLU A 115 12.05 15.42 1.56
C GLU A 115 11.78 14.94 0.13
N ALA A 116 10.88 13.97 -0.02
CA ALA A 116 10.49 13.47 -1.32
C ALA A 116 10.05 14.61 -2.25
N ARG A 117 10.46 14.58 -3.51
CA ARG A 117 10.03 15.53 -4.54
C ARG A 117 8.74 15.06 -5.22
N ARG A 118 8.58 13.75 -5.37
CA ARG A 118 7.51 13.11 -6.13
C ARG A 118 7.08 11.79 -5.47
N LEU A 119 5.79 11.58 -5.40
CA LEU A 119 5.20 10.28 -5.10
C LEU A 119 4.39 9.81 -6.30
N TYR A 120 4.42 8.51 -6.61
CA TYR A 120 3.57 7.94 -7.64
C TYR A 120 3.07 6.56 -7.22
N ALA A 121 1.94 6.16 -7.78
CA ALA A 121 1.33 4.86 -7.58
C ALA A 121 0.89 4.26 -8.92
N TYR A 122 1.04 2.96 -9.07
CA TYR A 122 0.40 2.18 -10.12
C TYR A 122 -0.91 1.60 -9.59
N VAL A 123 -1.95 1.66 -10.40
CA VAL A 123 -3.29 1.18 -10.06
C VAL A 123 -3.88 0.48 -11.27
N GLU A 124 -4.43 -0.71 -11.09
CA GLU A 124 -5.15 -1.43 -12.13
C GLU A 124 -6.35 -0.59 -12.63
N ASP A 125 -6.67 -0.66 -13.91
CA ASP A 125 -7.69 0.18 -14.54
C ASP A 125 -9.14 -0.18 -14.11
N ASP A 126 -9.33 -1.33 -13.48
CA ASP A 126 -10.58 -1.77 -12.86
C ASP A 126 -10.64 -1.56 -11.33
N ASN A 127 -9.53 -1.15 -10.70
CA ASN A 127 -9.46 -0.89 -9.25
C ASN A 127 -9.95 0.51 -8.88
N PHE A 128 -11.25 0.75 -9.09
CA PHE A 128 -11.87 2.06 -8.82
C PHE A 128 -11.74 2.53 -7.37
N ALA A 129 -11.55 1.64 -6.41
CA ALA A 129 -11.35 2.03 -5.01
C ALA A 129 -10.00 2.73 -4.82
N SER A 130 -8.93 2.19 -5.39
CA SER A 130 -7.59 2.78 -5.37
C SER A 130 -7.52 4.06 -6.21
N GLN A 131 -8.19 4.10 -7.38
CA GLN A 131 -8.28 5.31 -8.20
C GLN A 131 -8.89 6.47 -7.41
N ARG A 132 -10.07 6.24 -6.77
CA ARG A 132 -10.71 7.25 -5.91
C ARG A 132 -9.85 7.65 -4.70
N LEU A 133 -8.99 6.74 -4.19
CA LEU A 133 -8.06 7.10 -3.13
C LEU A 133 -6.95 8.02 -3.66
N CYS A 134 -6.36 7.72 -4.83
CA CYS A 134 -5.39 8.61 -5.48
C CYS A 134 -5.97 10.02 -5.67
N GLU A 135 -7.19 10.11 -6.21
CA GLU A 135 -7.87 11.40 -6.42
C GLU A 135 -8.09 12.18 -5.11
N ARG A 136 -8.54 11.49 -4.04
CA ARG A 136 -8.70 12.12 -2.71
C ARG A 136 -7.39 12.59 -2.09
N LEU A 137 -6.27 11.96 -2.46
CA LEU A 137 -4.93 12.39 -2.06
C LEU A 137 -4.38 13.52 -2.93
N GLY A 138 -5.15 14.00 -3.93
CA GLY A 138 -4.71 15.05 -4.84
C GLY A 138 -3.74 14.58 -5.92
N MET A 139 -3.58 13.26 -6.08
CA MET A 139 -2.78 12.73 -7.18
C MET A 139 -3.52 12.90 -8.50
N ARG A 140 -2.78 13.23 -9.57
CA ARG A 140 -3.32 13.27 -10.93
C ARG A 140 -2.93 12.00 -11.70
N GLN A 141 -3.78 11.57 -12.58
CA GLN A 141 -3.45 10.52 -13.54
C GLN A 141 -2.46 11.09 -14.57
N GLU A 142 -1.32 10.42 -14.75
CA GLU A 142 -0.27 10.81 -15.71
C GLU A 142 -0.20 9.88 -16.92
N GLY A 143 -0.70 8.65 -16.80
CA GLY A 143 -0.65 7.70 -17.91
C GLY A 143 -1.58 6.51 -17.74
N LEU A 144 -1.82 5.83 -18.86
CA LEU A 144 -2.41 4.50 -18.97
C LEU A 144 -1.47 3.62 -19.78
N PHE A 145 -0.99 2.55 -19.17
CA PHE A 145 -0.16 1.53 -19.82
C PHE A 145 -1.04 0.33 -20.14
N ARG A 146 -1.17 -0.01 -21.43
CA ARG A 146 -1.97 -1.13 -21.86
C ARG A 146 -1.19 -2.42 -21.81
N GLU A 147 -1.84 -3.50 -21.32
CA GLU A 147 -1.22 -4.84 -21.18
C GLU A 147 0.19 -4.77 -20.54
N PHE A 148 0.29 -3.96 -19.46
CA PHE A 148 1.57 -3.55 -18.88
C PHE A 148 2.22 -4.65 -18.05
N ILE A 149 1.41 -5.38 -17.28
CA ILE A 149 1.90 -6.37 -16.32
C ILE A 149 0.92 -7.55 -16.22
N SER A 150 1.43 -8.70 -15.82
CA SER A 150 0.61 -9.86 -15.47
C SER A 150 0.97 -10.31 -14.05
N PHE A 151 -0.04 -10.53 -13.21
CA PHE A 151 0.10 -11.07 -11.87
C PHE A 151 -0.44 -12.49 -11.76
N VAL A 152 -1.29 -12.90 -12.70
CA VAL A 152 -1.96 -14.20 -12.72
C VAL A 152 -1.95 -14.80 -14.12
N ASN A 153 -2.02 -16.12 -14.18
CA ASN A 153 -2.18 -16.85 -15.43
C ASN A 153 -3.62 -17.41 -15.54
N ASP A 154 -4.05 -17.69 -16.75
CA ASP A 154 -5.28 -18.43 -17.00
C ASP A 154 -5.12 -19.93 -16.65
N ASP A 155 -6.19 -20.70 -16.85
CA ASP A 155 -6.22 -22.15 -16.59
C ASP A 155 -5.27 -22.96 -17.51
N GLN A 156 -4.75 -22.34 -18.57
CA GLN A 156 -3.78 -22.94 -19.49
C GLN A 156 -2.34 -22.51 -19.18
N GLY A 157 -2.15 -21.67 -18.16
CA GLY A 157 -0.84 -21.14 -17.76
C GLY A 157 -0.38 -19.94 -18.59
N VAL A 158 -1.26 -19.33 -19.38
CA VAL A 158 -0.95 -18.14 -20.17
C VAL A 158 -1.12 -16.89 -19.31
N PRO A 159 -0.15 -15.95 -19.30
CA PRO A 159 -0.27 -14.71 -18.55
C PRO A 159 -1.49 -13.88 -18.96
N ILE A 160 -2.27 -13.44 -17.98
CA ILE A 160 -3.36 -12.46 -18.15
C ILE A 160 -2.76 -11.08 -17.93
N TYR A 161 -2.67 -10.29 -19.00
CA TYR A 161 -2.12 -8.92 -18.92
C TYR A 161 -3.18 -7.92 -18.52
N GLU A 162 -2.78 -7.01 -17.62
CA GLU A 162 -3.64 -5.96 -17.07
C GLU A 162 -3.18 -4.57 -17.53
N ASN A 163 -4.15 -3.69 -17.74
CA ASN A 163 -3.86 -2.28 -17.95
C ASN A 163 -3.59 -1.61 -16.60
N THR A 164 -2.65 -0.67 -16.61
CA THR A 164 -2.21 0.01 -15.40
C THR A 164 -2.25 1.51 -15.58
N LEU A 165 -2.91 2.20 -14.66
CA LEU A 165 -2.88 3.65 -14.53
C LEU A 165 -1.70 4.08 -13.67
N GLN A 166 -1.03 5.15 -14.02
CA GLN A 166 -0.06 5.82 -13.16
C GLN A 166 -0.66 7.11 -12.62
N TYR A 167 -0.71 7.22 -11.30
CA TYR A 167 -1.06 8.43 -10.58
C TYR A 167 0.17 9.03 -9.92
N ALA A 168 0.26 10.37 -9.85
CA ALA A 168 1.38 11.03 -9.21
C ALA A 168 1.02 12.37 -8.58
N ILE A 169 1.86 12.79 -7.63
CA ILE A 169 1.81 14.11 -6.99
C ILE A 169 3.22 14.61 -6.69
N LEU A 170 3.44 15.91 -6.84
CA LEU A 170 4.69 16.57 -6.48
C LEU A 170 4.56 17.25 -5.11
N ARG A 171 5.69 17.35 -4.38
CA ARG A 171 5.74 18.05 -3.07
C ARG A 171 5.12 19.45 -3.11
N LYS A 172 5.38 20.21 -4.18
CA LYS A 172 4.83 21.59 -4.35
C LYS A 172 3.31 21.64 -4.53
N GLU A 173 2.68 20.51 -4.81
CA GLU A 173 1.22 20.36 -4.99
C GLU A 173 0.54 19.83 -3.72
N TRP A 174 1.33 19.30 -2.78
CA TRP A 174 0.82 18.75 -1.53
C TRP A 174 0.45 19.88 -0.57
N THR A 175 -0.80 19.87 -0.11
CA THR A 175 -1.30 20.79 0.92
C THR A 175 -1.68 19.99 2.16
N THR A 176 -1.03 20.29 3.27
CA THR A 176 -1.36 19.75 4.61
C THR A 176 -2.73 20.22 5.08
#